data_b4439b1d9c138ed7efdfe4af698b1f3f
#
_entry.id   b4439b1d9c138ed7efdfe4af698b1f3f
#
_cell.length_a   1.000
_cell.length_b   1.000
_cell.length_c   1.000
_cell.angle_alpha   90.00
_cell.angle_beta   90.00
_cell.angle_gamma   90.00
#
_symmetry.space_group_name_H-M   'P 1'
#
loop_
_entity.id
_entity.type
_entity.pdbx_description
1 polymer ?
#
loop_
_entity_poly.entity_id
_entity_poly.type
_entity_poly.pdbx_seq_one_letter_code
_entity_poly.pdbx_strand_id
1 'polypeptide(L)'
;MRNKLKQLLDPTLFRFLLVGVVNTAVGYGIMFGLYNLAGLHTWGDLGYWISSAANYLVGSVVSFFLNKRFTFRNQERGAGVVLRFAANITVCWLLAYGLAKPLVLQLLAGRSLWLQENAAMLVGMCLYTALNYLGQRFFAFRK
;
A
#
# COMPACT_ATOMS: atom_id res chain seq x y z
N MET A 1 -9.78 19.45 -18.18
CA MET A 1 -9.28 18.10 -17.88
C MET A 1 -7.75 18.00 -17.94
N ARG A 2 -7.14 18.49 -19.02
CA ARG A 2 -5.66 18.46 -19.18
C ARG A 2 -4.89 19.19 -18.05
N ASN A 3 -5.43 20.27 -17.47
CA ASN A 3 -4.80 21.03 -16.39
C ASN A 3 -4.89 20.30 -15.03
N LYS A 4 -5.98 19.54 -14.80
CA LYS A 4 -6.11 18.72 -13.56
C LYS A 4 -5.14 17.55 -13.55
N LEU A 5 -4.95 16.92 -14.70
CA LEU A 5 -3.96 15.84 -14.86
C LEU A 5 -2.53 16.35 -14.65
N LYS A 6 -2.20 17.52 -15.17
CA LYS A 6 -0.88 18.14 -14.96
C LYS A 6 -0.64 18.50 -13.48
N GLN A 7 -1.70 18.87 -12.75
CA GLN A 7 -1.60 19.15 -11.33
C GLN A 7 -1.35 17.89 -10.48
N LEU A 8 -1.81 16.73 -10.96
CA LEU A 8 -1.56 15.45 -10.29
C LEU A 8 -0.18 14.88 -10.59
N LEU A 9 0.41 15.25 -11.73
CA LEU A 9 1.75 14.80 -12.15
C LEU A 9 2.84 15.77 -11.70
N ASP A 10 2.74 16.26 -10.47
CA ASP A 10 3.69 17.19 -9.88
C ASP A 10 4.80 16.45 -9.08
N PRO A 11 5.79 17.18 -8.51
CA PRO A 11 6.82 16.57 -7.68
C PRO A 11 6.29 15.77 -6.49
N THR A 12 5.08 16.04 -6.02
CA THR A 12 4.44 15.29 -4.93
C THR A 12 4.21 13.84 -5.33
N LEU A 13 3.74 13.59 -6.55
CA LEU A 13 3.59 12.22 -7.06
C LEU A 13 4.93 11.49 -7.09
N PHE A 14 5.97 12.15 -7.60
CA PHE A 14 7.30 11.57 -7.67
C PHE A 14 7.83 11.19 -6.27
N ARG A 15 7.67 12.08 -5.30
CA ARG A 15 8.05 11.81 -3.90
C ARG A 15 7.25 10.65 -3.31
N PHE A 16 5.95 10.60 -3.59
CA PHE A 16 5.09 9.50 -3.15
C PHE A 16 5.59 8.15 -3.70
N LEU A 17 5.95 8.11 -4.98
CA LEU A 17 6.47 6.89 -5.60
C LEU A 17 7.83 6.47 -5.00
N LEU A 18 8.70 7.43 -4.69
CA LEU A 18 9.96 7.14 -3.99
C LEU A 18 9.72 6.54 -2.61
N VAL A 19 8.79 7.10 -1.85
CA VAL A 19 8.40 6.55 -0.54
C VAL A 19 7.81 5.16 -0.72
N GLY A 20 7.04 4.93 -1.77
CA GLY A 20 6.51 3.61 -2.12
C GLY A 20 7.60 2.58 -2.35
N VAL A 21 8.67 2.94 -3.04
CA VAL A 21 9.82 2.06 -3.25
C VAL A 21 10.50 1.73 -1.90
N VAL A 22 10.72 2.73 -1.06
CA VAL A 22 11.30 2.53 0.29
C VAL A 22 10.39 1.63 1.13
N ASN A 23 9.09 1.88 1.14
CA ASN A 23 8.12 1.05 1.85
C ASN A 23 8.15 -0.40 1.40
N THR A 24 8.20 -0.61 0.08
CA THR A 24 8.26 -1.94 -0.51
C THR A 24 9.54 -2.67 -0.06
N ALA A 25 10.68 -2.00 -0.14
CA ALA A 25 11.96 -2.57 0.28
C ALA A 25 11.96 -2.94 1.77
N VAL A 26 11.50 -2.03 2.64
CA VAL A 26 11.41 -2.26 4.09
C VAL A 26 10.42 -3.38 4.40
N GLY A 27 9.24 -3.33 3.79
CA GLY A 27 8.18 -4.30 4.04
C GLY A 27 8.57 -5.71 3.60
N TYR A 28 9.11 -5.86 2.40
CA TYR A 28 9.60 -7.15 1.93
C TYR A 28 10.77 -7.66 2.76
N GLY A 29 11.68 -6.78 3.17
CA GLY A 29 12.78 -7.13 4.04
C GLY A 29 12.30 -7.73 5.35
N ILE A 30 11.30 -7.11 5.99
CA ILE A 30 10.72 -7.58 7.24
C ILE A 30 9.96 -8.88 7.03
N MET A 31 9.08 -8.94 6.04
CA MET A 31 8.29 -10.14 5.76
C MET A 31 9.19 -11.32 5.42
N PHE A 32 10.16 -11.13 4.54
CA PHE A 32 11.10 -12.15 4.12
C PHE A 32 12.00 -12.60 5.29
N GLY A 33 12.48 -11.64 6.09
CA GLY A 33 13.30 -11.92 7.26
C GLY A 33 12.55 -12.73 8.31
N LEU A 34 11.32 -12.35 8.64
CA LEU A 34 10.50 -13.10 9.60
C LEU A 34 10.13 -14.48 9.06
N TYR A 35 9.69 -14.56 7.82
CA TYR A 35 9.22 -15.81 7.24
C TYR A 35 10.36 -16.81 7.05
N ASN A 36 11.48 -16.38 6.49
CA ASN A 36 12.58 -17.29 6.13
C ASN A 36 13.69 -17.37 7.17
N LEU A 37 14.12 -16.23 7.76
CA LEU A 37 15.28 -16.20 8.67
C LEU A 37 14.89 -16.45 10.12
N ALA A 38 13.75 -15.92 10.58
CA ALA A 38 13.26 -16.16 11.92
C ALA A 38 12.48 -17.48 12.05
N GLY A 39 12.25 -18.19 10.95
CA GLY A 39 11.65 -19.52 10.98
C GLY A 39 10.12 -19.55 11.03
N LEU A 40 9.44 -18.43 10.76
CA LEU A 40 7.97 -18.40 10.76
C LEU A 40 7.35 -19.27 9.67
N HIS A 41 8.11 -19.62 8.63
CA HIS A 41 7.64 -20.56 7.60
C HIS A 41 7.30 -21.94 8.18
N THR A 42 7.88 -22.31 9.33
CA THR A 42 7.58 -23.56 10.03
C THR A 42 6.26 -23.54 10.78
N TRP A 43 5.63 -22.38 10.91
CA TRP A 43 4.35 -22.20 11.61
C TRP A 43 3.14 -22.35 10.68
N GLY A 44 3.34 -22.71 9.42
CA GLY A 44 2.29 -22.83 8.42
C GLY A 44 1.62 -21.49 8.10
N ASP A 45 0.30 -21.50 7.93
CA ASP A 45 -0.46 -20.29 7.57
C ASP A 45 -0.32 -19.17 8.60
N LEU A 46 -0.20 -19.50 9.88
CA LEU A 46 -0.01 -18.50 10.93
C LEU A 46 1.27 -17.69 10.73
N GLY A 47 2.36 -18.34 10.33
CA GLY A 47 3.63 -17.66 10.04
C GLY A 47 3.51 -16.67 8.87
N TYR A 48 2.79 -17.06 7.83
CA TYR A 48 2.50 -16.17 6.69
C TYR A 48 1.71 -14.94 7.13
N TRP A 49 0.63 -15.13 7.89
CA TRP A 49 -0.21 -14.02 8.35
C TRP A 49 0.52 -13.09 9.30
N ILE A 50 1.33 -13.61 10.22
CA ILE A 50 2.13 -12.80 11.15
C ILE A 50 3.17 -11.99 10.37
N SER A 51 3.87 -12.60 9.41
CA SER A 51 4.86 -11.92 8.58
C SER A 51 4.23 -10.81 7.74
N SER A 52 3.06 -11.08 7.16
CA SER A 52 2.30 -10.10 6.38
C SER A 52 1.80 -8.94 7.24
N ALA A 53 1.29 -9.24 8.44
CA ALA A 53 0.85 -8.22 9.38
C ALA A 53 2.00 -7.32 9.84
N ALA A 54 3.17 -7.89 10.11
CA ALA A 54 4.36 -7.12 10.47
C ALA A 54 4.80 -6.20 9.34
N ASN A 55 4.82 -6.71 8.11
CA ASN A 55 5.08 -5.91 6.91
C ASN A 55 4.10 -4.72 6.82
N TYR A 56 2.81 -5.00 6.96
CA TYR A 56 1.77 -3.98 6.86
C TYR A 56 1.94 -2.91 7.96
N LEU A 57 2.14 -3.31 9.20
CA LEU A 57 2.27 -2.39 10.33
C LEU A 57 3.51 -1.50 10.21
N VAL A 58 4.67 -2.10 9.97
CA VAL A 58 5.93 -1.34 9.84
C VAL A 58 5.90 -0.47 8.59
N GLY A 59 5.42 -1.01 7.48
CA GLY A 59 5.26 -0.25 6.24
C GLY A 59 4.32 0.94 6.41
N SER A 60 3.23 0.77 7.17
CA SER A 60 2.29 1.87 7.46
C SER A 60 2.91 2.97 8.30
N VAL A 61 3.69 2.60 9.32
CA VAL A 61 4.40 3.59 10.17
C VAL A 61 5.43 4.36 9.33
N VAL A 62 6.24 3.67 8.56
CA VAL A 62 7.24 4.30 7.67
C VAL A 62 6.54 5.20 6.66
N SER A 63 5.48 4.72 6.03
CA SER A 63 4.68 5.47 5.07
C SER A 63 4.08 6.74 5.70
N PHE A 64 3.54 6.64 6.90
CA PHE A 64 2.97 7.78 7.60
C PHE A 64 4.00 8.89 7.77
N PHE A 65 5.16 8.59 8.35
CA PHE A 65 6.17 9.61 8.61
C PHE A 65 6.80 10.17 7.35
N LEU A 66 7.15 9.32 6.39
CA LEU A 66 7.77 9.76 5.15
C LEU A 66 6.81 10.55 4.28
N ASN A 67 5.59 10.09 4.12
CA ASN A 67 4.61 10.81 3.31
C ASN A 67 4.18 12.11 3.98
N LYS A 68 3.98 12.10 5.29
CA LYS A 68 3.63 13.31 6.02
C LYS A 68 4.69 14.39 5.88
N ARG A 69 5.95 14.05 6.11
CA ARG A 69 7.06 15.03 6.14
C ARG A 69 7.65 15.32 4.77
N PHE A 70 7.91 14.28 3.99
CA PHE A 70 8.64 14.38 2.72
C PHE A 70 7.73 14.61 1.53
N THR A 71 6.68 13.79 1.39
CA THR A 71 5.81 13.81 0.20
C THR A 71 4.85 15.00 0.24
N PHE A 72 4.03 15.09 1.28
CA PHE A 72 2.95 16.06 1.35
C PHE A 72 3.27 17.27 2.23
N ARG A 73 4.37 17.23 2.96
CA ARG A 73 4.83 18.32 3.82
C ARG A 73 3.74 18.86 4.75
N ASN A 74 2.96 17.95 5.31
CA ASN A 74 1.88 18.27 6.25
C ASN A 74 2.49 18.49 7.64
N GLN A 75 2.15 19.61 8.27
CA GLN A 75 2.66 19.98 9.59
C GLN A 75 1.65 19.75 10.71
N GLU A 76 0.47 19.20 10.38
CA GLU A 76 -0.56 18.89 11.36
C GLU A 76 -0.04 17.87 12.38
N ARG A 77 -0.40 18.09 13.64
CA ARG A 77 -0.04 17.22 14.76
C ARG A 77 -1.29 16.68 15.44
N GLY A 78 -1.13 15.60 16.16
CA GLY A 78 -2.19 15.01 16.98
C GLY A 78 -2.85 13.79 16.36
N ALA A 79 -3.87 13.29 17.03
CA ALA A 79 -4.53 12.04 16.68
C ALA A 79 -5.37 12.13 15.39
N GLY A 80 -5.87 13.33 15.05
CA GLY A 80 -6.72 13.50 13.87
C GLY A 80 -6.04 13.10 12.57
N VAL A 81 -4.79 13.50 12.34
CA VAL A 81 -4.05 13.15 11.13
C VAL A 81 -3.71 11.65 11.10
N VAL A 82 -3.40 11.04 12.25
CA VAL A 82 -3.15 9.61 12.36
C VAL A 82 -4.41 8.82 12.02
N LEU A 83 -5.55 9.22 12.56
CA LEU A 83 -6.83 8.55 12.31
C LEU A 83 -7.25 8.66 10.84
N ARG A 84 -7.07 9.81 10.21
CA ARG A 84 -7.36 9.97 8.78
C ARG A 84 -6.45 9.10 7.92
N PHE A 85 -5.18 9.03 8.26
CA PHE A 85 -4.23 8.16 7.57
C PHE A 85 -4.62 6.69 7.72
N ALA A 86 -4.90 6.24 8.95
CA ALA A 86 -5.29 4.86 9.22
C ALA A 86 -6.60 4.49 8.50
N ALA A 87 -7.59 5.37 8.52
CA ALA A 87 -8.85 5.17 7.78
C ALA A 87 -8.58 5.07 6.28
N ASN A 88 -7.74 5.95 5.74
CA ASN A 88 -7.40 5.96 4.33
C ASN A 88 -6.75 4.66 3.87
N ILE A 89 -5.71 4.20 4.55
CA ILE A 89 -5.00 2.96 4.16
C ILE A 89 -5.90 1.73 4.29
N THR A 90 -6.76 1.69 5.29
CA THR A 90 -7.70 0.58 5.49
C THR A 90 -8.73 0.52 4.36
N VAL A 91 -9.35 1.65 4.04
CA VAL A 91 -10.34 1.73 2.94
C VAL A 91 -9.68 1.41 1.60
N CYS A 92 -8.50 1.96 1.34
CA CYS A 92 -7.76 1.68 0.11
C CYS A 92 -7.40 0.20 -0.04
N TRP A 93 -6.99 -0.43 1.07
CA TRP A 93 -6.68 -1.86 1.08
C TRP A 93 -7.91 -2.70 0.76
N LEU A 94 -9.02 -2.43 1.43
CA LEU A 94 -10.27 -3.16 1.20
C LEU A 94 -10.78 -2.99 -0.23
N LEU A 95 -10.78 -1.76 -0.75
CA LEU A 95 -11.25 -1.48 -2.12
C LEU A 95 -10.31 -2.08 -3.16
N ALA A 96 -9.01 -1.88 -3.02
CA ALA A 96 -8.03 -2.35 -4.01
C ALA A 96 -8.05 -3.87 -4.13
N TYR A 97 -7.88 -4.57 -3.03
CA TYR A 97 -7.79 -6.03 -3.06
C TYR A 97 -9.17 -6.69 -3.19
N GLY A 98 -10.22 -6.07 -2.65
CA GLY A 98 -11.58 -6.54 -2.82
C GLY A 98 -12.09 -6.43 -4.25
N LEU A 99 -11.63 -5.44 -5.02
CA LEU A 99 -11.99 -5.28 -6.43
C LEU A 99 -11.05 -6.04 -7.36
N ALA A 100 -9.77 -6.11 -7.04
CA ALA A 100 -8.76 -6.73 -7.90
C ALA A 100 -9.02 -8.20 -8.11
N LYS A 101 -9.32 -8.95 -7.06
CA LYS A 101 -9.49 -10.40 -7.13
C LYS A 101 -10.65 -10.81 -8.03
N PRO A 102 -11.89 -10.32 -7.84
CA PRO A 102 -13.01 -10.67 -8.74
C PRO A 102 -12.75 -10.25 -10.18
N LEU A 103 -12.18 -9.07 -10.39
CA LEU A 103 -11.88 -8.55 -11.74
C LEU A 103 -10.90 -9.45 -12.47
N VAL A 104 -9.80 -9.82 -11.82
CA VAL A 104 -8.78 -10.68 -12.43
C VAL A 104 -9.29 -12.09 -12.65
N LEU A 105 -10.09 -12.64 -11.73
CA LEU A 105 -10.69 -13.96 -11.90
C LEU A 105 -11.61 -14.02 -13.12
N GLN A 106 -12.34 -12.94 -13.42
CA GLN A 106 -13.17 -12.86 -14.62
C GLN A 106 -12.31 -12.75 -15.89
N LEU A 107 -11.28 -11.91 -15.88
CA LEU A 107 -10.43 -11.68 -17.04
C LEU A 107 -9.55 -12.87 -17.38
N LEU A 108 -9.13 -13.62 -16.39
CA LEU A 108 -8.22 -14.76 -16.54
C LEU A 108 -8.92 -16.09 -16.28
N ALA A 109 -10.23 -16.14 -16.49
CA ALA A 109 -11.02 -17.37 -16.37
C ALA A 109 -10.41 -18.46 -17.27
N GLY A 110 -10.26 -19.67 -16.73
CA GLY A 110 -9.66 -20.80 -17.44
C GLY A 110 -8.14 -20.83 -17.46
N ARG A 111 -7.48 -19.81 -16.91
CA ARG A 111 -6.01 -19.81 -16.75
C ARG A 111 -5.61 -20.47 -15.42
N SER A 112 -4.29 -20.74 -15.25
CA SER A 112 -3.78 -21.36 -14.04
C SER A 112 -4.09 -20.51 -12.80
N LEU A 113 -4.30 -21.16 -11.66
CA LEU A 113 -4.51 -20.49 -10.38
C LEU A 113 -3.32 -19.58 -10.01
N TRP A 114 -2.10 -20.05 -10.28
CA TRP A 114 -0.89 -19.25 -10.04
C TRP A 114 -0.93 -17.92 -10.78
N LEU A 115 -1.30 -17.94 -12.08
CA LEU A 115 -1.41 -16.72 -12.89
C LEU A 115 -2.50 -15.80 -12.37
N GLN A 116 -3.67 -16.34 -12.03
CA GLN A 116 -4.79 -15.58 -11.50
C GLN A 116 -4.42 -14.86 -10.19
N GLU A 117 -3.81 -15.57 -9.25
CA GLU A 117 -3.44 -15.01 -7.95
C GLU A 117 -2.34 -13.94 -8.06
N ASN A 118 -1.30 -14.21 -8.84
CA ASN A 118 -0.21 -13.25 -9.03
C ASN A 118 -0.70 -11.99 -9.76
N ALA A 119 -1.53 -12.15 -10.79
CA ALA A 119 -2.12 -11.02 -11.49
C ALA A 119 -3.06 -10.22 -10.57
N ALA A 120 -3.84 -10.88 -9.72
CA ALA A 120 -4.71 -10.22 -8.74
C ALA A 120 -3.90 -9.39 -7.74
N MET A 121 -2.79 -9.93 -7.24
CA MET A 121 -1.89 -9.20 -6.35
C MET A 121 -1.30 -7.97 -7.05
N LEU A 122 -0.86 -8.10 -8.28
CA LEU A 122 -0.28 -6.99 -9.04
C LEU A 122 -1.31 -5.88 -9.30
N VAL A 123 -2.50 -6.25 -9.73
CA VAL A 123 -3.60 -5.29 -9.95
C VAL A 123 -4.00 -4.64 -8.63
N GLY A 124 -4.09 -5.42 -7.56
CA GLY A 124 -4.37 -4.90 -6.21
C GLY A 124 -3.34 -3.88 -5.75
N MET A 125 -2.06 -4.15 -5.97
CA MET A 125 -0.97 -3.21 -5.63
C MET A 125 -1.08 -1.91 -6.43
N CYS A 126 -1.37 -1.98 -7.72
CA CYS A 126 -1.54 -0.79 -8.56
C CYS A 126 -2.75 0.03 -8.12
N LEU A 127 -3.89 -0.60 -7.89
CA LEU A 127 -5.09 0.07 -7.39
C LEU A 127 -4.87 0.68 -6.01
N TYR A 128 -4.25 -0.07 -5.11
CA TYR A 128 -3.92 0.42 -3.77
C TYR A 128 -3.04 1.66 -3.85
N THR A 129 -1.98 1.62 -4.65
CA THR A 129 -1.05 2.74 -4.81
C THR A 129 -1.78 3.99 -5.32
N ALA A 130 -2.61 3.85 -6.36
CA ALA A 130 -3.36 4.96 -6.94
C ALA A 130 -4.37 5.54 -5.93
N LEU A 131 -5.18 4.68 -5.31
CA LEU A 131 -6.18 5.11 -4.32
C LEU A 131 -5.52 5.72 -3.09
N ASN A 132 -4.44 5.12 -2.62
CA ASN A 132 -3.69 5.60 -1.46
C ASN A 132 -3.06 6.98 -1.72
N TYR A 133 -2.50 7.19 -2.90
CA TYR A 133 -1.98 8.50 -3.28
C TYR A 133 -3.06 9.58 -3.23
N LEU A 134 -4.20 9.31 -3.88
CA LEU A 134 -5.31 10.27 -3.90
C LEU A 134 -5.86 10.53 -2.49
N GLY A 135 -6.04 9.48 -1.72
CA GLY A 135 -6.54 9.58 -0.35
C GLY A 135 -5.58 10.30 0.59
N GLN A 136 -4.28 10.05 0.49
CA GLN A 136 -3.30 10.76 1.30
C GLN A 136 -3.22 12.24 0.90
N ARG A 137 -3.26 12.54 -0.37
CA ARG A 137 -3.17 13.91 -0.88
C ARG A 137 -4.38 14.77 -0.50
N PHE A 138 -5.58 14.23 -0.66
CA PHE A 138 -6.81 15.02 -0.54
C PHE A 138 -7.56 14.81 0.78
N PHE A 139 -7.24 13.78 1.52
CA PHE A 139 -7.93 13.46 2.77
C PHE A 139 -6.99 13.42 3.97
N ALA A 140 -6.01 12.50 3.99
CA ALA A 140 -5.17 12.25 5.17
C ALA A 140 -4.23 13.43 5.47
N PHE A 141 -3.52 13.93 4.46
CA PHE A 141 -2.50 14.98 4.58
C PHE A 141 -2.88 16.25 3.82
N ARG A 142 -4.16 16.50 3.66
CA ARG A 142 -4.62 17.75 3.04
C ARG A 142 -4.13 18.96 3.84
N LYS A 143 -3.77 19.98 3.11
CA LYS A 143 -3.39 21.26 3.70
C LYS A 143 -4.60 22.16 3.89
#